data_d5637fc9a0b24da062360011bf2ca76c
#
_entry.id   d5637fc9a0b24da062360011bf2ca76c
#
_cell.length_a   1.000
_cell.length_b   1.000
_cell.length_c   1.000
_cell.angle_alpha   90.00
_cell.angle_beta   90.00
_cell.angle_gamma   90.00
#
_symmetry.space_group_name_H-M   'P 1'
#
loop_
_entity.id
_entity.type
_entity.pdbx_description
1 polymer ?
#
loop_
_entity_poly.entity_id
_entity_poly.type
_entity_poly.pdbx_seq_one_letter_code
_entity_poly.pdbx_strand_id
1 'polypeptide(L)'
;MNRPEELIKKIYEEQGQIKDVFFTACGGSLVDLYPGFYFINAESETMHSHWLTAKELIVSPSKFLKKGALVILCSHGGNTNETVNAAKLAKERGAAVITMTHNPNSICAQEDMNPVVYSWEDDTNEKERPQGIVMRVLNELMKLQEPSYTKYEAVLDGLEKADGIVRAAVKKVQNRTWVFAEKYFEEPFLYIMGSGASYSQAYGFSICSLQEMQWMDCCYLHSGEYFHGPFECTDEDHLYILLMGT
;
A
#
# COMPACT_ATOMS: atom_id res chain seq x y z
N MET A 1 -20.16 -0.15 10.07
CA MET A 1 -18.89 -0.24 9.34
C MET A 1 -19.12 -1.12 8.13
N ASN A 2 -18.82 -0.63 6.94
CA ASN A 2 -18.93 -1.43 5.73
C ASN A 2 -17.85 -2.53 5.76
N ARG A 3 -18.25 -3.77 5.56
CA ARG A 3 -17.28 -4.84 5.38
C ARG A 3 -16.62 -4.67 4.01
N PRO A 4 -15.29 -4.74 3.90
CA PRO A 4 -14.59 -4.56 2.62
C PRO A 4 -15.15 -5.44 1.49
N GLU A 5 -15.51 -6.69 1.81
CA GLU A 5 -16.04 -7.66 0.86
C GLU A 5 -17.46 -7.30 0.37
N GLU A 6 -18.31 -6.78 1.26
CA GLU A 6 -19.69 -6.33 0.89
C GLU A 6 -19.61 -5.06 0.04
N LEU A 7 -18.70 -4.17 0.37
CA LEU A 7 -18.50 -2.92 -0.34
C LEU A 7 -18.07 -3.16 -1.79
N ILE A 8 -17.09 -4.04 -2.00
CA ILE A 8 -16.61 -4.32 -3.36
C ILE A 8 -17.66 -5.07 -4.20
N LYS A 9 -18.51 -5.93 -3.61
CA LYS A 9 -19.65 -6.55 -4.30
C LYS A 9 -20.62 -5.50 -4.81
N LYS A 10 -21.01 -4.54 -3.96
CA LYS A 10 -21.89 -3.42 -4.35
C LYS A 10 -21.27 -2.62 -5.49
N ILE A 11 -19.99 -2.27 -5.39
CA ILE A 11 -19.28 -1.53 -6.43
C ILE A 11 -19.26 -2.33 -7.74
N TYR A 12 -19.03 -3.63 -7.68
CA TYR A 12 -19.01 -4.49 -8.86
C TYR A 12 -20.39 -4.58 -9.53
N GLU A 13 -21.47 -4.63 -8.76
CA GLU A 13 -22.84 -4.58 -9.27
C GLU A 13 -23.15 -3.25 -9.99
N GLU A 14 -22.64 -2.12 -9.46
CA GLU A 14 -22.87 -0.78 -10.01
C GLU A 14 -21.99 -0.47 -11.23
N GLN A 15 -20.72 -0.86 -11.19
CA GLN A 15 -19.72 -0.53 -12.23
C GLN A 15 -19.65 -1.56 -13.35
N GLY A 16 -20.00 -2.82 -13.05
CA GLY A 16 -19.68 -3.97 -13.88
C GLY A 16 -18.22 -4.38 -13.75
N GLN A 17 -17.66 -4.93 -14.81
CA GLN A 17 -16.26 -5.37 -14.83
C GLN A 17 -15.31 -4.20 -14.58
N ILE A 18 -14.41 -4.37 -13.59
CA ILE A 18 -13.32 -3.45 -13.29
C ILE A 18 -12.12 -3.80 -14.19
N LYS A 19 -11.61 -2.80 -14.91
CA LYS A 19 -10.46 -2.98 -15.82
C LYS A 19 -9.18 -2.36 -15.29
N ASP A 20 -9.30 -1.29 -14.54
CA ASP A 20 -8.18 -0.53 -14.01
C ASP A 20 -8.37 -0.31 -12.51
N VAL A 21 -7.36 -0.62 -11.73
CA VAL A 21 -7.34 -0.39 -10.28
C VAL A 21 -6.23 0.61 -9.96
N PHE A 22 -6.59 1.76 -9.42
CA PHE A 22 -5.66 2.80 -9.01
C PHE A 22 -5.46 2.75 -7.50
N PHE A 23 -4.23 2.66 -7.08
CA PHE A 23 -3.78 2.74 -5.69
C PHE A 23 -3.10 4.09 -5.51
N THR A 24 -3.74 5.00 -4.77
CA THR A 24 -3.24 6.37 -4.67
C THR A 24 -3.41 6.97 -3.28
N ALA A 25 -2.34 7.55 -2.78
CA ALA A 25 -2.25 8.17 -1.47
C ALA A 25 -1.01 9.07 -1.39
N CYS A 26 -0.60 9.44 -0.16
CA CYS A 26 0.64 10.15 0.12
C CYS A 26 1.42 9.45 1.23
N GLY A 27 2.76 9.41 1.13
CA GLY A 27 3.64 8.91 2.18
C GLY A 27 3.33 7.48 2.62
N GLY A 28 3.30 7.22 3.93
CA GLY A 28 3.05 5.90 4.50
C GLY A 28 1.74 5.26 4.05
N SER A 29 0.69 6.05 3.85
CA SER A 29 -0.57 5.55 3.32
C SER A 29 -0.45 5.00 1.88
N LEU A 30 0.50 5.50 1.09
CA LEU A 30 0.78 4.96 -0.24
C LEU A 30 1.54 3.62 -0.15
N VAL A 31 2.40 3.46 0.85
CA VAL A 31 3.05 2.17 1.18
C VAL A 31 2.02 1.09 1.47
N ASP A 32 1.00 1.43 2.27
CA ASP A 32 -0.06 0.52 2.68
C ASP A 32 -0.87 -0.05 1.51
N LEU A 33 -0.94 0.67 0.40
CA LEU A 33 -1.68 0.26 -0.80
C LEU A 33 -0.87 -0.64 -1.74
N TYR A 34 0.45 -0.67 -1.62
CA TYR A 34 1.32 -1.38 -2.54
C TYR A 34 1.08 -2.90 -2.61
N PRO A 35 0.77 -3.60 -1.51
CA PRO A 35 0.46 -5.03 -1.60
C PRO A 35 -0.66 -5.32 -2.59
N GLY A 36 -1.67 -4.46 -2.65
CA GLY A 36 -2.76 -4.59 -3.63
C GLY A 36 -2.31 -4.36 -5.07
N PHE A 37 -1.47 -3.34 -5.31
CA PHE A 37 -0.87 -3.09 -6.60
C PHE A 37 -0.06 -4.31 -7.08
N TYR A 38 0.80 -4.83 -6.21
CA TYR A 38 1.63 -5.99 -6.52
C TYR A 38 0.79 -7.24 -6.77
N PHE A 39 -0.25 -7.46 -5.95
CA PHE A 39 -1.16 -8.59 -6.09
C PHE A 39 -1.90 -8.60 -7.43
N ILE A 40 -2.48 -7.48 -7.86
CA ILE A 40 -3.17 -7.40 -9.16
C ILE A 40 -2.20 -7.66 -10.31
N ASN A 41 -0.99 -7.08 -10.28
CA ASN A 41 0.01 -7.34 -11.32
C ASN A 41 0.47 -8.79 -11.39
N ALA A 42 0.49 -9.49 -10.26
CA ALA A 42 0.94 -10.88 -10.20
C ALA A 42 -0.16 -11.89 -10.55
N GLU A 43 -1.42 -11.59 -10.25
CA GLU A 43 -2.48 -12.59 -10.23
C GLU A 43 -3.62 -12.33 -11.21
N SER A 44 -3.85 -11.07 -11.63
CA SER A 44 -4.99 -10.74 -12.49
C SER A 44 -4.68 -10.91 -13.97
N GLU A 45 -5.61 -11.52 -14.69
CA GLU A 45 -5.58 -11.63 -16.16
C GLU A 45 -6.38 -10.51 -16.85
N THR A 46 -7.26 -9.82 -16.11
CA THR A 46 -8.25 -8.90 -16.69
C THR A 46 -8.12 -7.47 -16.20
N MET A 47 -7.34 -7.21 -15.14
CA MET A 47 -7.18 -5.90 -14.55
C MET A 47 -5.75 -5.38 -14.69
N HIS A 48 -5.62 -4.09 -14.95
CA HIS A 48 -4.37 -3.35 -14.87
C HIS A 48 -4.30 -2.57 -13.56
N SER A 49 -3.15 -2.56 -12.90
CA SER A 49 -2.95 -1.80 -11.68
C SER A 49 -2.03 -0.60 -11.88
N HIS A 50 -2.33 0.47 -11.15
CA HIS A 50 -1.61 1.73 -11.17
C HIS A 50 -1.29 2.15 -9.73
N TRP A 51 -0.03 2.41 -9.43
CA TRP A 51 0.41 2.86 -8.11
C TRP A 51 1.14 4.19 -8.25
N LEU A 52 0.55 5.27 -7.71
CA LEU A 52 1.05 6.63 -7.89
C LEU A 52 0.61 7.54 -6.75
N THR A 53 1.32 8.64 -6.58
CA THR A 53 0.94 9.62 -5.57
C THR A 53 -0.40 10.29 -5.91
N ALA A 54 -1.16 10.67 -4.87
CA ALA A 54 -2.43 11.37 -5.07
C ALA A 54 -2.24 12.69 -5.84
N LYS A 55 -1.12 13.38 -5.64
CA LYS A 55 -0.79 14.59 -6.39
C LYS A 55 -0.61 14.34 -7.88
N GLU A 56 0.09 13.27 -8.23
CA GLU A 56 0.31 12.90 -9.63
C GLU A 56 -1.01 12.55 -10.32
N LEU A 57 -1.90 11.80 -9.67
CA LEU A 57 -3.23 11.49 -10.21
C LEU A 57 -4.02 12.77 -10.52
N ILE A 58 -3.91 13.81 -9.70
CA ILE A 58 -4.63 15.08 -9.92
C ILE A 58 -4.05 15.87 -11.09
N VAL A 59 -2.72 16.00 -11.16
CA VAL A 59 -2.08 16.88 -12.15
C VAL A 59 -1.92 16.22 -13.52
N SER A 60 -1.87 14.89 -13.56
CA SER A 60 -1.74 14.10 -14.79
C SER A 60 -2.67 12.89 -14.76
N PRO A 61 -4.00 13.10 -14.79
CA PRO A 61 -4.94 12.02 -14.66
C PRO A 61 -4.93 11.09 -15.88
N SER A 62 -4.80 9.78 -15.60
CA SER A 62 -4.81 8.73 -16.62
C SER A 62 -6.11 8.77 -17.45
N LYS A 63 -6.01 8.41 -18.74
CA LYS A 63 -7.17 8.19 -19.63
C LYS A 63 -8.04 6.99 -19.18
N PHE A 64 -7.48 6.10 -18.38
CA PHE A 64 -8.17 4.93 -17.83
C PHE A 64 -8.94 5.26 -16.54
N LEU A 65 -8.76 6.45 -15.96
CA LEU A 65 -9.55 6.95 -14.83
C LEU A 65 -10.94 7.36 -15.31
N LYS A 66 -11.86 6.41 -15.36
CA LYS A 66 -13.22 6.55 -15.91
C LYS A 66 -14.13 5.45 -15.35
N LYS A 67 -15.40 5.39 -15.78
CA LYS A 67 -16.31 4.28 -15.47
C LYS A 67 -15.66 2.93 -15.79
N GLY A 68 -15.74 1.96 -14.88
CA GLY A 68 -15.06 0.67 -14.92
C GLY A 68 -13.64 0.71 -14.34
N ALA A 69 -13.22 1.83 -13.76
CA ALA A 69 -12.05 1.89 -12.90
C ALA A 69 -12.47 1.91 -11.42
N LEU A 70 -11.61 1.32 -10.59
CA LEU A 70 -11.67 1.39 -9.13
C LEU A 70 -10.47 2.18 -8.60
N VAL A 71 -10.71 3.17 -7.74
CA VAL A 71 -9.65 3.93 -7.08
C VAL A 71 -9.70 3.63 -5.58
N ILE A 72 -8.64 3.05 -5.07
CA ILE A 72 -8.46 2.77 -3.65
C ILE A 72 -7.51 3.81 -3.08
N LEU A 73 -7.99 4.55 -2.08
CA LEU A 73 -7.25 5.63 -1.44
C LEU A 73 -7.11 5.35 0.06
N CYS A 74 -5.99 5.78 0.62
CA CYS A 74 -5.77 5.74 2.07
C CYS A 74 -5.29 7.10 2.57
N SER A 75 -5.85 7.53 3.70
CA SER A 75 -5.36 8.67 4.46
C SER A 75 -5.64 8.41 5.94
N HIS A 76 -4.61 8.25 6.76
CA HIS A 76 -4.77 7.94 8.18
C HIS A 76 -5.66 8.97 8.89
N GLY A 77 -5.34 10.25 8.78
CA GLY A 77 -6.17 11.34 9.30
C GLY A 77 -7.41 11.64 8.48
N GLY A 78 -7.51 11.13 7.26
CA GLY A 78 -8.67 11.22 6.38
C GLY A 78 -8.95 12.59 5.75
N ASN A 79 -8.05 13.57 5.93
CA ASN A 79 -8.21 14.95 5.45
C ASN A 79 -7.03 15.44 4.61
N THR A 80 -6.10 14.57 4.20
CA THR A 80 -5.00 14.95 3.30
C THR A 80 -5.57 15.52 2.01
N ASN A 81 -5.29 16.78 1.72
CA ASN A 81 -5.89 17.51 0.60
C ASN A 81 -5.73 16.79 -0.74
N GLU A 82 -4.53 16.27 -1.00
CA GLU A 82 -4.23 15.55 -2.24
C GLU A 82 -5.09 14.28 -2.33
N THR A 83 -5.18 13.49 -1.26
CA THR A 83 -5.97 12.26 -1.24
C THR A 83 -7.47 12.54 -1.43
N VAL A 84 -8.00 13.54 -0.74
CA VAL A 84 -9.41 13.97 -0.86
C VAL A 84 -9.70 14.46 -2.28
N ASN A 85 -8.83 15.29 -2.86
CA ASN A 85 -9.03 15.81 -4.21
C ASN A 85 -8.89 14.73 -5.29
N ALA A 86 -7.99 13.76 -5.09
CA ALA A 86 -7.89 12.59 -5.96
C ALA A 86 -9.18 11.75 -5.94
N ALA A 87 -9.77 11.53 -4.76
CA ALA A 87 -11.05 10.84 -4.63
C ALA A 87 -12.19 11.57 -5.34
N LYS A 88 -12.28 12.90 -5.18
CA LYS A 88 -13.27 13.74 -5.88
C LYS A 88 -13.10 13.67 -7.39
N LEU A 89 -11.89 13.84 -7.90
CA LEU A 89 -11.57 13.73 -9.32
C LEU A 89 -11.95 12.35 -9.90
N ALA A 90 -11.68 11.27 -9.16
CA ALA A 90 -12.04 9.92 -9.58
C ALA A 90 -13.56 9.76 -9.74
N LYS A 91 -14.33 10.25 -8.77
CA LYS A 91 -15.80 10.27 -8.82
C LYS A 91 -16.34 11.12 -9.99
N GLU A 92 -15.82 12.31 -10.19
CA GLU A 92 -16.20 13.20 -11.31
C GLU A 92 -15.97 12.53 -12.66
N ARG A 93 -14.97 11.65 -12.76
CA ARG A 93 -14.69 10.86 -13.97
C ARG A 93 -15.49 9.55 -14.08
N GLY A 94 -16.34 9.27 -13.10
CA GLY A 94 -17.20 8.08 -13.09
C GLY A 94 -16.54 6.81 -12.58
N ALA A 95 -15.32 6.88 -12.07
CA ALA A 95 -14.67 5.76 -11.41
C ALA A 95 -15.30 5.49 -10.04
N ALA A 96 -15.30 4.21 -9.63
CA ALA A 96 -15.65 3.87 -8.24
C ALA A 96 -14.50 4.26 -7.31
N VAL A 97 -14.84 4.64 -6.09
CA VAL A 97 -13.87 5.04 -5.06
C VAL A 97 -14.11 4.22 -3.80
N ILE A 98 -13.03 3.75 -3.19
CA ILE A 98 -12.98 3.26 -1.81
C ILE A 98 -11.95 4.10 -1.07
N THR A 99 -12.34 4.70 0.05
CA THR A 99 -11.41 5.40 0.93
C THR A 99 -11.19 4.61 2.22
N MET A 100 -9.96 4.62 2.71
CA MET A 100 -9.60 4.03 3.98
C MET A 100 -9.06 5.10 4.91
N THR A 101 -9.53 5.13 6.15
CA THR A 101 -9.10 6.12 7.16
C THR A 101 -9.24 5.55 8.56
N HIS A 102 -8.41 6.03 9.49
CA HIS A 102 -8.58 5.77 10.92
C HIS A 102 -9.59 6.75 11.56
N ASN A 103 -9.72 7.95 11.00
CA ASN A 103 -10.57 9.00 11.56
C ASN A 103 -12.01 8.94 11.02
N PRO A 104 -13.00 8.50 11.82
CA PRO A 104 -14.39 8.36 11.38
C PRO A 104 -15.08 9.72 11.12
N ASN A 105 -14.49 10.83 11.56
CA ASN A 105 -15.05 12.17 11.40
C ASN A 105 -14.40 12.96 10.25
N SER A 106 -13.63 12.30 9.40
CA SER A 106 -12.89 12.91 8.29
C SER A 106 -13.71 12.97 7.00
N ILE A 107 -13.18 13.70 6.02
CA ILE A 107 -13.76 13.75 4.65
C ILE A 107 -13.72 12.36 3.99
N CYS A 108 -12.62 11.61 4.17
CA CYS A 108 -12.53 10.24 3.65
C CYS A 108 -13.52 9.27 4.31
N ALA A 109 -14.12 9.61 5.45
CA ALA A 109 -15.12 8.79 6.13
C ALA A 109 -16.57 9.11 5.69
N GLN A 110 -16.76 10.07 4.78
CA GLN A 110 -18.09 10.39 4.27
C GLN A 110 -18.67 9.24 3.44
N GLU A 111 -19.98 8.99 3.56
CA GLU A 111 -20.66 7.83 2.96
C GLU A 111 -20.47 7.74 1.44
N ASP A 112 -20.47 8.87 0.77
CA ASP A 112 -20.29 8.97 -0.69
C ASP A 112 -18.86 8.66 -1.17
N MET A 113 -17.91 8.44 -0.26
CA MET A 113 -16.55 7.99 -0.52
C MET A 113 -16.39 6.48 -0.36
N ASN A 114 -17.46 5.73 -0.07
CA ASN A 114 -17.41 4.30 0.24
C ASN A 114 -16.34 3.97 1.29
N PRO A 115 -16.44 4.54 2.50
CA PRO A 115 -15.36 4.48 3.47
C PRO A 115 -15.22 3.12 4.12
N VAL A 116 -13.97 2.73 4.39
CA VAL A 116 -13.58 1.70 5.35
C VAL A 116 -12.81 2.38 6.47
N VAL A 117 -13.43 2.47 7.65
CA VAL A 117 -12.78 3.02 8.84
C VAL A 117 -12.08 1.87 9.57
N TYR A 118 -10.77 1.97 9.75
CA TYR A 118 -9.95 0.94 10.37
C TYR A 118 -9.47 1.34 11.77
N SER A 119 -9.17 0.35 12.60
CA SER A 119 -8.49 0.54 13.88
C SER A 119 -6.97 0.61 13.69
N TRP A 120 -6.29 1.32 14.59
CA TRP A 120 -4.83 1.43 14.62
C TRP A 120 -4.25 1.15 16.02
N GLU A 121 -5.03 0.47 16.85
CA GLU A 121 -4.61 0.07 18.18
C GLU A 121 -3.54 -1.04 18.12
N ASP A 122 -2.75 -1.18 19.19
CA ASP A 122 -1.66 -2.16 19.26
C ASP A 122 -2.11 -3.62 19.09
N ASP A 123 -3.34 -3.92 19.51
CA ASP A 123 -3.95 -5.24 19.40
C ASP A 123 -4.74 -5.46 18.12
N THR A 124 -4.81 -4.45 17.23
CA THR A 124 -5.49 -4.58 15.94
C THR A 124 -4.85 -5.69 15.12
N ASN A 125 -5.67 -6.64 14.67
CA ASN A 125 -5.22 -7.74 13.83
C ASN A 125 -4.75 -7.22 12.45
N GLU A 126 -3.69 -7.80 11.89
CA GLU A 126 -3.09 -7.37 10.61
C GLU A 126 -4.08 -7.38 9.44
N LYS A 127 -5.06 -8.28 9.42
CA LYS A 127 -6.11 -8.32 8.40
C LYS A 127 -7.08 -7.13 8.45
N GLU A 128 -7.14 -6.40 9.58
CA GLU A 128 -7.96 -5.20 9.79
C GLU A 128 -7.15 -3.91 9.64
N ARG A 129 -5.85 -4.00 9.36
CA ARG A 129 -5.00 -2.86 9.00
C ARG A 129 -5.12 -2.55 7.50
N PRO A 130 -4.70 -1.38 7.03
CA PRO A 130 -4.89 -0.98 5.63
C PRO A 130 -4.43 -2.02 4.61
N GLN A 131 -3.28 -2.63 4.79
CA GLN A 131 -2.75 -3.66 3.88
C GLN A 131 -3.68 -4.88 3.83
N GLY A 132 -4.15 -5.36 4.98
CA GLY A 132 -5.09 -6.48 5.06
C GLY A 132 -6.44 -6.16 4.43
N ILE A 133 -6.95 -4.94 4.65
CA ILE A 133 -8.20 -4.45 4.06
C ILE A 133 -8.11 -4.41 2.54
N VAL A 134 -7.02 -3.87 1.98
CA VAL A 134 -6.78 -3.86 0.52
C VAL A 134 -6.79 -5.27 -0.04
N MET A 135 -6.09 -6.20 0.61
CA MET A 135 -6.05 -7.59 0.17
C MET A 135 -7.43 -8.27 0.23
N ARG A 136 -8.24 -7.98 1.24
CA ARG A 136 -9.63 -8.49 1.34
C ARG A 136 -10.52 -7.96 0.23
N VAL A 137 -10.46 -6.65 -0.07
CA VAL A 137 -11.18 -6.03 -1.19
C VAL A 137 -10.81 -6.72 -2.50
N LEU A 138 -9.52 -6.86 -2.77
CA LEU A 138 -9.05 -7.38 -4.05
C LEU A 138 -9.26 -8.89 -4.19
N ASN A 139 -9.09 -9.66 -3.13
CA ASN A 139 -9.36 -11.08 -3.15
C ASN A 139 -10.84 -11.37 -3.50
N GLU A 140 -11.77 -10.58 -2.95
CA GLU A 140 -13.18 -10.68 -3.31
C GLU A 140 -13.45 -10.22 -4.74
N LEU A 141 -12.83 -9.12 -5.20
CA LEU A 141 -12.96 -8.64 -6.58
C LEU A 141 -12.46 -9.69 -7.59
N MET A 142 -11.30 -10.30 -7.33
CA MET A 142 -10.76 -11.37 -8.16
C MET A 142 -11.72 -12.55 -8.25
N LYS A 143 -12.31 -12.99 -7.14
CA LYS A 143 -13.30 -14.06 -7.11
C LYS A 143 -14.55 -13.73 -7.92
N LEU A 144 -15.02 -12.48 -7.87
CA LEU A 144 -16.20 -12.03 -8.60
C LEU A 144 -15.97 -11.96 -10.10
N GLN A 145 -14.77 -11.57 -10.51
CA GLN A 145 -14.49 -11.18 -11.89
C GLN A 145 -13.72 -12.23 -12.69
N GLU A 146 -12.88 -13.04 -12.05
CA GLU A 146 -11.95 -13.95 -12.72
C GLU A 146 -12.25 -15.42 -12.40
N PRO A 147 -12.93 -16.15 -13.30
CA PRO A 147 -13.25 -17.57 -13.07
C PRO A 147 -12.01 -18.46 -12.94
N SER A 148 -10.86 -18.04 -13.52
CA SER A 148 -9.57 -18.75 -13.42
C SER A 148 -8.87 -18.54 -12.07
N TYR A 149 -9.34 -17.61 -11.23
CA TYR A 149 -8.70 -17.32 -9.96
C TYR A 149 -8.93 -18.41 -8.92
N THR A 150 -7.89 -19.14 -8.57
CA THR A 150 -7.94 -20.31 -7.66
C THR A 150 -7.38 -20.05 -6.26
N LYS A 151 -6.77 -18.88 -6.01
CA LYS A 151 -6.06 -18.59 -4.75
C LYS A 151 -6.93 -17.95 -3.66
N TYR A 152 -8.24 -17.83 -3.87
CA TYR A 152 -9.15 -17.15 -2.94
C TYR A 152 -9.02 -17.64 -1.50
N GLU A 153 -9.13 -18.92 -1.28
CA GLU A 153 -9.04 -19.51 0.07
C GLU A 153 -7.62 -19.42 0.66
N ALA A 154 -6.60 -19.53 -0.18
CA ALA A 154 -5.22 -19.40 0.26
C ALA A 154 -4.90 -17.96 0.76
N VAL A 155 -5.45 -16.94 0.10
CA VAL A 155 -5.32 -15.55 0.55
C VAL A 155 -6.04 -15.33 1.88
N LEU A 156 -7.26 -15.89 2.04
CA LEU A 156 -7.97 -15.81 3.31
C LEU A 156 -7.19 -16.48 4.46
N ASP A 157 -6.66 -17.69 4.23
CA ASP A 157 -5.83 -18.40 5.20
C ASP A 157 -4.55 -17.61 5.56
N GLY A 158 -3.92 -16.99 4.55
CA GLY A 158 -2.76 -16.12 4.74
C GLY A 158 -3.07 -14.92 5.63
N LEU A 159 -4.19 -14.24 5.37
CA LEU A 159 -4.65 -13.09 6.16
C LEU A 159 -4.95 -13.48 7.62
N GLU A 160 -5.56 -14.64 7.86
CA GLU A 160 -5.81 -15.14 9.22
C GLU A 160 -4.51 -15.44 9.98
N LYS A 161 -3.46 -15.88 9.30
CA LYS A 161 -2.16 -16.22 9.90
C LYS A 161 -1.22 -15.02 10.05
N ALA A 162 -1.44 -13.95 9.29
CA ALA A 162 -0.52 -12.80 9.18
C ALA A 162 -0.20 -12.18 10.54
N ASP A 163 -1.19 -11.93 11.38
CA ASP A 163 -1.00 -11.35 12.71
C ASP A 163 -0.05 -12.17 13.59
N GLY A 164 -0.28 -13.48 13.67
CA GLY A 164 0.59 -14.38 14.43
C GLY A 164 2.03 -14.41 13.90
N ILE A 165 2.20 -14.38 12.58
CA ILE A 165 3.51 -14.37 11.92
C ILE A 165 4.24 -13.05 12.22
N VAL A 166 3.58 -11.91 12.06
CA VAL A 166 4.17 -10.58 12.30
C VAL A 166 4.59 -10.43 13.76
N ARG A 167 3.71 -10.76 14.71
CA ARG A 167 4.03 -10.68 16.16
C ARG A 167 5.19 -11.60 16.54
N ALA A 168 5.25 -12.80 16.00
CA ALA A 168 6.36 -13.73 16.23
C ALA A 168 7.67 -13.19 15.62
N ALA A 169 7.62 -12.62 14.42
CA ALA A 169 8.79 -12.03 13.76
C ALA A 169 9.32 -10.82 14.54
N VAL A 170 8.46 -9.89 14.95
CA VAL A 170 8.85 -8.73 15.78
C VAL A 170 9.57 -9.17 17.04
N LYS A 171 8.99 -10.11 17.79
CA LYS A 171 9.60 -10.65 19.01
C LYS A 171 10.96 -11.29 18.74
N LYS A 172 11.09 -12.01 17.63
CA LYS A 172 12.35 -12.72 17.27
C LYS A 172 13.48 -11.76 16.93
N VAL A 173 13.17 -10.62 16.28
CA VAL A 173 14.20 -9.69 15.79
C VAL A 173 14.50 -8.53 16.74
N GLN A 174 13.72 -8.34 17.79
CA GLN A 174 13.77 -7.16 18.67
C GLN A 174 15.17 -6.81 19.16
N ASN A 175 15.91 -7.77 19.71
CA ASN A 175 17.28 -7.50 20.20
C ASN A 175 18.23 -7.15 19.07
N ARG A 176 18.07 -7.81 17.91
CA ARG A 176 18.92 -7.52 16.74
C ARG A 176 18.68 -6.12 16.19
N THR A 177 17.43 -5.67 16.19
CA THR A 177 17.09 -4.31 15.73
C THR A 177 17.63 -3.24 16.68
N TRP A 178 17.63 -3.48 17.99
CA TRP A 178 18.25 -2.58 18.96
C TRP A 178 19.77 -2.46 18.75
N VAL A 179 20.46 -3.58 18.66
CA VAL A 179 21.92 -3.59 18.40
C VAL A 179 22.27 -2.90 17.08
N PHE A 180 21.44 -3.11 16.05
CA PHE A 180 21.60 -2.43 14.76
C PHE A 180 21.42 -0.92 14.91
N ALA A 181 20.35 -0.49 15.56
CA ALA A 181 20.08 0.94 15.78
C ALA A 181 21.19 1.62 16.58
N GLU A 182 21.63 1.03 17.71
CA GLU A 182 22.74 1.56 18.51
C GLU A 182 24.07 1.66 17.73
N LYS A 183 24.29 0.75 16.80
CA LYS A 183 25.52 0.75 15.99
C LYS A 183 25.53 1.80 14.89
N TYR A 184 24.36 2.09 14.29
CA TYR A 184 24.29 2.84 13.04
C TYR A 184 23.45 4.12 13.11
N PHE A 185 23.07 4.61 14.29
CA PHE A 185 22.24 5.82 14.42
C PHE A 185 22.96 7.12 14.00
N GLU A 186 24.30 7.12 13.95
CA GLU A 186 25.11 8.26 13.52
C GLU A 186 25.60 8.15 12.06
N GLU A 187 25.13 7.13 11.32
CA GLU A 187 25.48 7.00 9.90
C GLU A 187 25.02 8.22 9.11
N PRO A 188 25.92 8.86 8.35
CA PRO A 188 25.61 10.10 7.66
C PRO A 188 24.65 9.89 6.47
N PHE A 189 24.63 8.68 5.90
CA PHE A 189 23.80 8.34 4.75
C PHE A 189 23.50 6.84 4.66
N LEU A 190 22.27 6.50 4.28
CA LEU A 190 21.85 5.11 4.13
C LEU A 190 21.25 4.86 2.74
N TYR A 191 21.63 3.74 2.13
CA TYR A 191 20.97 3.20 0.95
C TYR A 191 20.01 2.09 1.34
N ILE A 192 18.73 2.23 0.99
CA ILE A 192 17.69 1.25 1.27
C ILE A 192 17.25 0.61 -0.04
N MET A 193 17.38 -0.70 -0.14
CA MET A 193 17.05 -1.43 -1.35
C MET A 193 15.93 -2.42 -1.13
N GLY A 194 15.03 -2.53 -2.08
CA GLY A 194 13.96 -3.53 -2.09
C GLY A 194 13.48 -3.81 -3.51
N SER A 195 12.81 -4.93 -3.70
CA SER A 195 12.17 -5.29 -4.96
C SER A 195 10.95 -6.17 -4.72
N GLY A 196 10.14 -6.40 -5.76
CA GLY A 196 8.93 -7.20 -5.63
C GLY A 196 8.00 -6.66 -4.54
N ALA A 197 7.43 -7.55 -3.73
CA ALA A 197 6.49 -7.17 -2.67
C ALA A 197 7.09 -6.26 -1.59
N SER A 198 8.42 -6.27 -1.40
CA SER A 198 9.11 -5.46 -0.39
C SER A 198 9.57 -4.07 -0.89
N TYR A 199 9.38 -3.73 -2.17
CA TYR A 199 9.83 -2.44 -2.71
C TYR A 199 9.22 -1.24 -2.01
N SER A 200 7.91 -1.28 -1.73
CA SER A 200 7.25 -0.18 -1.03
C SER A 200 7.74 0.00 0.41
N GLN A 201 8.26 -1.06 1.03
CA GLN A 201 8.83 -0.97 2.36
C GLN A 201 10.18 -0.23 2.33
N ALA A 202 10.98 -0.39 1.27
CA ALA A 202 12.19 0.43 1.07
C ALA A 202 11.83 1.92 0.95
N TYR A 203 10.82 2.24 0.14
CA TYR A 203 10.27 3.59 0.03
C TYR A 203 9.78 4.11 1.39
N GLY A 204 8.90 3.39 2.07
CA GLY A 204 8.30 3.84 3.33
C GLY A 204 9.31 3.95 4.47
N PHE A 205 10.24 3.02 4.60
CA PHE A 205 11.30 3.09 5.60
C PHE A 205 12.20 4.31 5.38
N SER A 206 12.56 4.60 4.12
CA SER A 206 13.35 5.79 3.80
C SER A 206 12.60 7.08 4.13
N ILE A 207 11.43 7.33 3.50
CA ILE A 207 10.82 8.66 3.60
C ILE A 207 10.07 8.89 4.92
N CYS A 208 9.43 7.86 5.49
CA CYS A 208 8.64 8.03 6.71
C CYS A 208 9.48 7.76 7.96
N SER A 209 10.21 6.63 8.02
CA SER A 209 10.93 6.27 9.25
C SER A 209 12.24 7.01 9.39
N LEU A 210 13.06 7.09 8.34
CA LEU A 210 14.38 7.71 8.43
C LEU A 210 14.35 9.22 8.21
N GLN A 211 13.82 9.70 7.09
CA GLN A 211 13.82 11.13 6.79
C GLN A 211 12.86 11.92 7.67
N GLU A 212 11.58 11.52 7.77
CA GLU A 212 10.57 12.27 8.51
C GLU A 212 10.77 12.16 10.03
N MET A 213 10.97 10.94 10.57
CA MET A 213 10.98 10.70 12.01
C MET A 213 12.37 10.83 12.63
N GLN A 214 13.45 10.49 11.91
CA GLN A 214 14.81 10.47 12.43
C GLN A 214 15.71 11.57 11.84
N TRP A 215 15.25 12.26 10.79
CA TRP A 215 15.98 13.31 10.07
C TRP A 215 17.33 12.81 9.51
N MET A 216 17.36 11.54 9.14
CA MET A 216 18.53 10.89 8.55
C MET A 216 18.49 11.01 7.03
N ASP A 217 19.61 11.39 6.44
CA ASP A 217 19.77 11.39 4.99
C ASP A 217 19.83 9.96 4.46
N CYS A 218 18.98 9.66 3.50
CA CYS A 218 18.94 8.35 2.88
C CYS A 218 18.30 8.40 1.50
N CYS A 219 18.53 7.38 0.69
CA CYS A 219 17.76 7.14 -0.51
C CYS A 219 17.20 5.69 -0.52
N TYR A 220 16.11 5.50 -1.24
CA TYR A 220 15.63 4.16 -1.57
C TYR A 220 15.82 3.89 -3.06
N LEU A 221 16.05 2.64 -3.42
CA LEU A 221 16.16 2.23 -4.81
C LEU A 221 15.64 0.80 -5.02
N HIS A 222 15.21 0.53 -6.23
CA HIS A 222 14.84 -0.80 -6.62
C HIS A 222 16.11 -1.66 -6.73
N SER A 223 16.19 -2.81 -6.04
CA SER A 223 17.41 -3.62 -6.02
C SER A 223 17.82 -4.14 -7.40
N GLY A 224 16.88 -4.26 -8.34
CA GLY A 224 17.16 -4.58 -9.75
C GLY A 224 17.89 -3.48 -10.52
N GLU A 225 17.86 -2.23 -10.04
CA GLU A 225 18.58 -1.10 -10.64
C GLU A 225 19.99 -0.92 -10.07
N TYR A 226 20.35 -1.64 -9.00
CA TYR A 226 21.61 -1.43 -8.30
C TYR A 226 22.82 -1.48 -9.23
N PHE A 227 22.91 -2.47 -10.11
CA PHE A 227 24.02 -2.62 -11.05
C PHE A 227 23.97 -1.69 -12.28
N HIS A 228 22.99 -0.81 -12.36
CA HIS A 228 22.79 0.10 -13.49
C HIS A 228 23.05 1.57 -13.11
N GLY A 229 24.03 1.79 -12.23
CA GLY A 229 24.49 3.12 -11.80
C GLY A 229 24.78 3.19 -10.30
N PRO A 230 23.83 2.87 -9.40
CA PRO A 230 24.03 3.03 -7.96
C PRO A 230 25.26 2.28 -7.39
N PHE A 231 25.66 1.16 -7.97
CA PHE A 231 26.81 0.40 -7.51
C PHE A 231 28.13 1.16 -7.63
N GLU A 232 28.24 2.13 -8.54
CA GLU A 232 29.40 2.99 -8.68
C GLU A 232 29.65 3.90 -7.45
N CYS A 233 28.60 4.11 -6.65
CA CYS A 233 28.68 4.84 -5.39
C CYS A 233 28.98 3.91 -4.20
N THR A 234 29.21 2.61 -4.44
CA THR A 234 29.45 1.67 -3.36
C THR A 234 30.90 1.76 -2.89
N ASP A 235 31.07 1.99 -1.60
CA ASP A 235 32.34 2.01 -0.91
C ASP A 235 32.21 1.39 0.50
N GLU A 236 33.32 1.43 1.26
CA GLU A 236 33.36 0.88 2.63
C GLU A 236 32.68 1.80 3.66
N ASP A 237 32.42 3.05 3.29
CA ASP A 237 31.92 4.10 4.20
C ASP A 237 30.41 4.27 4.18
N HIS A 238 29.69 3.59 3.26
CA HIS A 238 28.23 3.69 3.18
C HIS A 238 27.49 2.44 3.68
N LEU A 239 26.41 2.67 4.40
CA LEU A 239 25.55 1.59 4.87
C LEU A 239 24.46 1.26 3.84
N TYR A 240 24.38 -0.01 3.48
CA TYR A 240 23.36 -0.56 2.59
C TYR A 240 22.43 -1.51 3.34
N ILE A 241 21.13 -1.25 3.26
CA ILE A 241 20.08 -2.11 3.82
C ILE A 241 19.32 -2.75 2.66
N LEU A 242 19.42 -4.06 2.52
CA LEU A 242 18.66 -4.82 1.53
C LEU A 242 17.47 -5.51 2.18
N LEU A 243 16.26 -5.11 1.79
CA LEU A 243 15.03 -5.79 2.16
C LEU A 243 14.84 -7.00 1.26
N MET A 244 15.14 -8.18 1.80
CA MET A 244 15.02 -9.43 1.06
C MET A 244 13.54 -9.72 0.79
N GLY A 245 13.18 -9.75 -0.50
CA GLY A 245 11.91 -10.29 -0.96
C GLY A 245 11.97 -11.82 -1.09
N THR A 246 10.81 -12.46 -1.12
CA THR A 246 10.67 -13.89 -1.44
C THR A 246 10.42 -14.08 -2.93
#